data_8b1918e5863e5faeacca804172f5aefd
#
_entry.id   8b1918e5863e5faeacca804172f5aefd
#
_cell.length_a   1.000
_cell.length_b   1.000
_cell.length_c   1.000
_cell.angle_alpha   90.00
_cell.angle_beta   90.00
_cell.angle_gamma   90.00
#
_symmetry.space_group_name_H-M   'P 1'
#
loop_
_entity.id
_entity.type
_entity.pdbx_description
1 polymer ?
#
loop_
_entity_poly.entity_id
_entity_poly.type
_entity_poly.pdbx_seq_one_letter_code
_entity_poly.pdbx_strand_id
1 'polypeptide(L)'
;MNTEYQYMVDFTLPESLSEEFMSLIPYQRAAINRLFKEGKLVNYALSLENSKLWAVFSANSEMAVMEIIADLPLTEYMNVEISMLTFYNTTNPAMPHFSNN
;
A
#
# COMPACT_ATOMS: atom_id res chain seq x y z
N MET A 1 4.22 -25.29 -1.41
CA MET A 1 4.10 -24.20 -2.36
C MET A 1 3.32 -23.05 -1.74
N ASN A 2 3.85 -21.87 -1.80
CA ASN A 2 3.19 -20.71 -1.21
C ASN A 2 2.19 -20.12 -2.18
N THR A 3 0.99 -19.92 -1.69
CA THR A 3 -0.03 -19.24 -2.46
C THR A 3 -0.12 -17.82 -1.94
N GLU A 4 -0.01 -16.87 -2.83
CA GLU A 4 -0.14 -15.47 -2.46
C GLU A 4 -1.45 -14.93 -2.99
N TYR A 5 -2.04 -14.05 -2.21
CA TYR A 5 -3.26 -13.34 -2.56
C TYR A 5 -2.94 -11.85 -2.56
N GLN A 6 -3.77 -11.09 -3.20
CA GLN A 6 -3.66 -9.64 -3.17
C GLN A 6 -4.66 -9.08 -2.17
N TYR A 7 -4.20 -8.10 -1.41
CA TYR A 7 -5.03 -7.45 -0.39
C TYR A 7 -5.02 -5.96 -0.65
N MET A 8 -6.20 -5.38 -0.74
CA MET A 8 -6.32 -3.93 -0.81
C MET A 8 -6.34 -3.39 0.60
N VAL A 9 -5.47 -2.45 0.89
CA VAL A 9 -5.47 -1.77 2.18
C VAL A 9 -5.86 -0.33 1.95
N ASP A 10 -6.90 0.08 2.65
CA ASP A 10 -7.47 1.41 2.55
C ASP A 10 -7.10 2.15 3.83
N PHE A 11 -6.26 3.17 3.71
CA PHE A 11 -5.87 3.98 4.85
C PHE A 11 -6.61 5.31 4.76
N THR A 12 -7.21 5.73 5.87
CA THR A 12 -7.82 7.06 5.94
C THR A 12 -6.87 7.97 6.73
N LEU A 13 -6.46 9.06 6.10
CA LEU A 13 -5.54 9.99 6.71
C LEU A 13 -6.23 10.79 7.81
N PRO A 14 -5.48 11.33 8.78
CA PRO A 14 -6.07 12.21 9.78
C PRO A 14 -6.55 13.50 9.14
N GLU A 15 -7.44 14.20 9.85
CA GLU A 15 -8.02 15.43 9.31
C GLU A 15 -6.97 16.50 9.06
N SER A 16 -5.95 16.56 9.90
CA SER A 16 -4.84 17.47 9.66
C SER A 16 -3.55 16.72 9.90
N LEU A 17 -2.53 17.07 9.11
CA LEU A 17 -1.25 16.39 9.18
C LEU A 17 -0.38 17.12 10.19
N SER A 18 -0.05 16.45 11.28
CA SER A 18 0.79 17.02 12.32
C SER A 18 2.22 17.11 11.85
N GLU A 19 3.02 17.89 12.59
CA GLU A 19 4.45 17.96 12.30
C GLU A 19 5.10 16.58 12.44
N GLU A 20 4.63 15.81 13.42
CA GLU A 20 5.13 14.47 13.62
C GLU A 20 4.88 13.59 12.40
N PHE A 21 3.64 13.63 11.91
CA PHE A 21 3.29 12.88 10.71
C PHE A 21 4.19 13.29 9.56
N MET A 22 4.34 14.59 9.35
CA MET A 22 5.12 15.08 8.22
C MET A 22 6.58 14.71 8.34
N SER A 23 7.12 14.70 9.55
CA SER A 23 8.52 14.34 9.75
C SER A 23 8.79 12.87 9.43
N LEU A 24 7.76 12.03 9.46
CA LEU A 24 7.92 10.61 9.18
C LEU A 24 7.75 10.25 7.72
N ILE A 25 7.31 11.19 6.89
CA ILE A 25 7.07 10.92 5.47
C ILE A 25 8.30 10.35 4.75
N PRO A 26 9.51 10.89 4.95
CA PRO A 26 10.68 10.29 4.27
C PRO A 26 10.93 8.85 4.66
N TYR A 27 10.68 8.51 5.93
CA TYR A 27 10.87 7.14 6.39
C TYR A 27 9.79 6.22 5.83
N GLN A 28 8.56 6.72 5.72
CA GLN A 28 7.49 5.97 5.08
C GLN A 28 7.86 5.69 3.62
N ARG A 29 8.35 6.71 2.93
CA ARG A 29 8.71 6.54 1.51
C ARG A 29 9.81 5.51 1.33
N ALA A 30 10.80 5.51 2.21
CA ALA A 30 11.88 4.53 2.13
C ALA A 30 11.35 3.11 2.36
N ALA A 31 10.44 2.95 3.33
CA ALA A 31 9.86 1.64 3.60
C ALA A 31 9.01 1.16 2.43
N ILE A 32 8.24 2.06 1.82
CA ILE A 32 7.40 1.72 0.66
C ILE A 32 8.28 1.26 -0.50
N ASN A 33 9.37 1.98 -0.76
CA ASN A 33 10.27 1.60 -1.85
C ASN A 33 10.87 0.22 -1.62
N ARG A 34 11.20 -0.10 -0.39
CA ARG A 34 11.73 -1.41 -0.05
C ARG A 34 10.70 -2.50 -0.30
N LEU A 35 9.45 -2.24 0.07
CA LEU A 35 8.38 -3.23 -0.12
C LEU A 35 8.12 -3.49 -1.61
N PHE A 36 8.23 -2.45 -2.44
CA PHE A 36 8.13 -2.64 -3.89
C PHE A 36 9.27 -3.55 -4.38
N LYS A 37 10.48 -3.30 -3.92
CA LYS A 37 11.63 -4.10 -4.34
C LYS A 37 11.47 -5.55 -3.93
N GLU A 38 10.88 -5.79 -2.78
CA GLU A 38 10.69 -7.14 -2.26
C GLU A 38 9.49 -7.84 -2.86
N GLY A 39 8.71 -7.15 -3.68
CA GLY A 39 7.53 -7.74 -4.29
C GLY A 39 6.36 -7.86 -3.35
N LYS A 40 6.43 -7.25 -2.19
CA LYS A 40 5.34 -7.30 -1.21
C LYS A 40 4.28 -6.25 -1.46
N LEU A 41 4.64 -5.16 -2.12
CA LEU A 41 3.72 -4.08 -2.44
C LEU A 41 3.60 -4.00 -3.95
N VAL A 42 2.37 -3.98 -4.44
CA VAL A 42 2.09 -4.03 -5.86
C VAL A 42 1.73 -2.65 -6.40
N ASN A 43 0.98 -1.86 -5.66
CA ASN A 43 0.76 -0.48 -6.03
C ASN A 43 0.44 0.35 -4.79
N TYR A 44 0.46 1.67 -4.95
CA TYR A 44 0.38 2.59 -3.84
C TYR A 44 -0.10 3.91 -4.41
N ALA A 45 -1.19 4.44 -3.91
CA ALA A 45 -1.82 5.63 -4.48
C ALA A 45 -2.39 6.49 -3.37
N LEU A 46 -2.23 7.81 -3.54
CA LEU A 46 -2.66 8.78 -2.54
C LEU A 46 -3.63 9.78 -3.16
N SER A 47 -4.71 10.05 -2.47
CA SER A 47 -5.62 11.12 -2.84
C SER A 47 -5.76 12.06 -1.65
N LEU A 48 -5.14 13.21 -1.73
CA LEU A 48 -5.28 14.21 -0.66
C LEU A 48 -6.69 14.79 -0.67
N GLU A 49 -7.29 14.87 -1.84
CA GLU A 49 -8.65 15.38 -1.94
C GLU A 49 -9.61 14.57 -1.09
N ASN A 50 -9.44 13.26 -1.07
CA ASN A 50 -10.33 12.38 -0.33
C ASN A 50 -9.71 11.88 0.97
N SER A 51 -8.51 12.32 1.30
CA SER A 51 -7.77 11.89 2.50
C SER A 51 -7.63 10.39 2.54
N LYS A 52 -7.29 9.79 1.39
CA LYS A 52 -7.20 8.35 1.25
C LYS A 52 -5.85 7.94 0.70
N LEU A 53 -5.37 6.82 1.20
CA LEU A 53 -4.18 6.19 0.70
C LEU A 53 -4.53 4.73 0.46
N TRP A 54 -4.34 4.27 -0.77
CA TRP A 54 -4.67 2.89 -1.12
C TRP A 54 -3.40 2.15 -1.49
N ALA A 55 -3.32 0.90 -1.07
CA ALA A 55 -2.18 0.07 -1.38
C ALA A 55 -2.65 -1.34 -1.65
N VAL A 56 -2.00 -2.02 -2.57
CA VAL A 56 -2.26 -3.45 -2.80
C VAL A 56 -1.01 -4.22 -2.43
N PHE A 57 -1.17 -5.15 -1.51
CA PHE A 57 -0.07 -5.99 -1.04
C PHE A 57 -0.26 -7.42 -1.52
N SER A 58 0.85 -8.10 -1.78
CA SER A 58 0.84 -9.54 -2.03
C SER A 58 1.32 -10.25 -0.79
N ALA A 59 0.52 -11.19 -0.28
CA ALA A 59 0.88 -11.91 0.93
C ALA A 59 0.07 -13.19 0.97
N ASN A 60 0.48 -14.11 1.85
CA ASN A 60 -0.21 -15.38 1.93
C ASN A 60 -1.34 -15.37 2.96
N SER A 61 -1.51 -14.28 3.71
CA SER A 61 -2.58 -14.18 4.70
C SER A 61 -2.81 -12.72 5.05
N GLU A 62 -3.98 -12.43 5.58
CA GLU A 62 -4.27 -11.09 6.09
C GLU A 62 -3.33 -10.74 7.25
N MET A 63 -3.02 -11.71 8.09
CA MET A 63 -2.11 -11.49 9.22
C MET A 63 -0.74 -11.02 8.71
N ALA A 64 -0.27 -11.61 7.61
CA ALA A 64 1.01 -11.19 7.04
C ALA A 64 0.94 -9.73 6.57
N VAL A 65 -0.20 -9.31 5.99
CA VAL A 65 -0.38 -7.92 5.60
C VAL A 65 -0.36 -7.02 6.82
N MET A 66 -1.05 -7.42 7.88
CA MET A 66 -1.07 -6.63 9.11
C MET A 66 0.32 -6.45 9.68
N GLU A 67 1.15 -7.47 9.61
CA GLU A 67 2.52 -7.37 10.09
C GLU A 67 3.34 -6.40 9.26
N ILE A 68 3.13 -6.42 7.95
CA ILE A 68 3.84 -5.50 7.06
C ILE A 68 3.46 -4.05 7.38
N ILE A 69 2.15 -3.76 7.45
CA ILE A 69 1.73 -2.38 7.65
C ILE A 69 2.01 -1.89 9.07
N ALA A 70 2.10 -2.81 10.03
CA ALA A 70 2.44 -2.42 11.40
C ALA A 70 3.84 -1.83 11.49
N ASP A 71 4.72 -2.19 10.56
CA ASP A 71 6.07 -1.67 10.53
C ASP A 71 6.19 -0.34 9.78
N LEU A 72 5.12 0.11 9.12
CA LEU A 72 5.17 1.37 8.40
C LEU A 72 4.98 2.53 9.38
N PRO A 73 5.84 3.56 9.29
CA PRO A 73 5.82 4.60 10.32
C PRO A 73 4.55 5.41 10.40
N LEU A 74 3.77 5.51 9.31
CA LEU A 74 2.58 6.36 9.34
C LEU A 74 1.30 5.61 9.67
N THR A 75 1.35 4.27 9.78
CA THR A 75 0.13 3.49 9.97
C THR A 75 -0.62 3.88 11.22
N GLU A 76 0.10 4.15 12.32
CA GLU A 76 -0.59 4.44 13.58
C GLU A 76 -1.35 5.74 13.55
N TYR A 77 -1.10 6.62 12.57
CA TYR A 77 -1.81 7.89 12.44
C TYR A 77 -3.04 7.77 11.55
N MET A 78 -3.30 6.61 10.99
CA MET A 78 -4.35 6.42 10.00
C MET A 78 -5.29 5.30 10.42
N ASN A 79 -6.51 5.36 9.92
CA ASN A 79 -7.45 4.24 10.06
C ASN A 79 -7.24 3.29 8.88
N VAL A 80 -7.32 1.99 9.14
CA VAL A 80 -6.93 0.99 8.16
C VAL A 80 -8.06 -0.02 7.98
N GLU A 81 -8.37 -0.33 6.72
CA GLU A 81 -9.26 -1.44 6.39
C GLU A 81 -8.58 -2.33 5.37
N ILE A 82 -8.63 -3.63 5.59
CA ILE A 82 -7.97 -4.60 4.72
C ILE A 82 -9.03 -5.47 4.08
N SER A 83 -8.94 -5.65 2.76
CA SER A 83 -9.85 -6.51 2.02
C SER A 83 -9.05 -7.46 1.15
N MET A 84 -9.34 -8.76 1.26
CA MET A 84 -8.73 -9.72 0.35
C MET A 84 -9.42 -9.57 -1.01
N LEU A 85 -8.63 -9.44 -2.05
CA LEU A 85 -9.19 -9.25 -3.39
C LEU A 85 -9.49 -10.62 -3.99
N THR A 86 -10.70 -10.73 -4.56
CA THR A 86 -11.09 -11.93 -5.27
C THR A 86 -10.22 -12.09 -6.51
N PHE A 87 -9.98 -10.97 -7.19
CA PHE A 87 -9.03 -11.00 -8.28
C PHE A 87 -8.52 -9.58 -8.49
N TYR A 88 -7.36 -9.46 -9.11
CA TYR A 88 -6.70 -8.18 -9.29
C TYR A 88 -5.97 -8.23 -10.63
N ASN A 89 -6.32 -7.29 -11.50
CA ASN A 89 -5.70 -7.18 -12.81
C ASN A 89 -4.83 -5.94 -12.85
N THR A 90 -3.67 -6.08 -13.45
CA THR A 90 -2.78 -4.95 -13.62
C THR A 90 -2.05 -5.14 -14.92
N THR A 91 -1.52 -4.06 -15.46
CA THR A 91 -0.72 -4.13 -16.65
C THR A 91 0.59 -4.82 -16.34
N ASN A 92 0.92 -5.81 -17.17
CA ASN A 92 2.20 -6.48 -17.03
C ASN A 92 3.30 -5.52 -17.49
N PRO A 93 4.22 -5.12 -16.62
CA PRO A 93 5.24 -4.16 -17.03
C PRO A 93 6.18 -4.68 -18.09
N ALA A 94 6.24 -6.00 -18.31
CA ALA A 94 7.08 -6.57 -19.34
C ALA A 94 6.45 -6.48 -20.71
N MET A 95 5.16 -6.12 -20.82
CA MET A 95 4.48 -6.03 -22.09
C MET A 95 4.47 -4.60 -22.58
N PRO A 96 4.54 -4.39 -23.89
CA PRO A 96 4.49 -3.02 -24.41
C PRO A 96 3.18 -2.36 -24.06
N HIS A 97 3.24 -1.10 -23.81
CA HIS A 97 2.06 -0.30 -23.58
C HIS A 97 1.58 0.25 -24.90
N PHE A 98 0.41 -0.11 -25.26
CA PHE A 98 -0.20 0.55 -26.38
C PHE A 98 -1.02 1.61 -25.77
N SER A 99 -0.45 2.66 -25.71
CA SER A 99 -1.07 3.71 -25.07
C SER A 99 -2.22 4.18 -25.77
N ASN A 100 -3.04 4.34 -25.31
CA ASN A 100 -3.91 4.79 -25.87
C ASN A 100 -4.45 5.57 -25.11
N ASN A 101 -3.95 5.95 -24.79
CA ASN A 101 -4.24 6.51 -24.06
C ASN A 101 -4.43 7.33 -24.06
#